data_414eea1e6c503f3821ce09f5d7a994ba
#
_entry.id   414eea1e6c503f3821ce09f5d7a994ba
#
_cell.length_a   1.000
_cell.length_b   1.000
_cell.length_c   1.000
_cell.angle_alpha   90.00
_cell.angle_beta   90.00
_cell.angle_gamma   90.00
#
_symmetry.space_group_name_H-M   'P 1'
#
loop_
_entity.id
_entity.type
_entity.pdbx_description
1 polymer ?
#
loop_
_entity_poly.entity_id
_entity_poly.type
_entity_poly.pdbx_seq_one_letter_code
_entity_poly.pdbx_strand_id
1 'polypeptide(L)'
;MAISILSTPVINGLVYSGTFGSAGEYHVVIERMDTTSSSLRSVAAGITLGGVSMTLLASKNQESEGLIAFWGMHVTPALAGTAFSMVRTAGTYALTDRVDAVVLSGVSTDPLFAKHEYRNGVGSLTSYSHIISTDNGGMLLDYIIPVTGYAYISGQSWLLSSSYAASKKDSPGNGTTTVGWTFSASRFVYACVSLRALRVGGGIMGIV
;
A
#
# COMPACT_ATOMS: atom_id res chain seq x y z
N MET A 1 -7.90 5.20 18.11
CA MET A 1 -6.56 4.53 18.20
C MET A 1 -5.82 4.87 16.93
N ALA A 2 -4.54 5.22 16.99
CA ALA A 2 -3.76 5.47 15.77
C ALA A 2 -3.33 4.15 15.11
N ILE A 3 -3.17 4.16 13.78
CA ILE A 3 -2.61 3.03 13.04
C ILE A 3 -1.13 2.91 13.38
N SER A 4 -0.67 1.69 13.60
CA SER A 4 0.74 1.38 13.86
C SER A 4 1.22 0.25 12.97
N ILE A 5 2.48 0.32 12.52
CA ILE A 5 3.11 -0.79 11.80
C ILE A 5 3.56 -1.83 12.82
N LEU A 6 3.09 -3.07 12.67
CA LEU A 6 3.50 -4.22 13.47
C LEU A 6 4.74 -4.89 12.87
N SER A 7 4.77 -5.05 11.56
CA SER A 7 5.90 -5.61 10.83
C SER A 7 5.90 -5.20 9.35
N THR A 8 7.09 -5.28 8.75
CA THR A 8 7.31 -5.20 7.30
C THR A 8 8.01 -6.49 6.88
N PRO A 9 7.27 -7.55 6.55
CA PRO A 9 7.85 -8.84 6.20
C PRO A 9 8.80 -8.72 5.01
N VAL A 10 9.93 -9.37 5.10
CA VAL A 10 10.84 -9.51 3.95
C VAL A 10 10.26 -10.55 3.01
N ILE A 11 9.93 -10.14 1.79
CA ILE A 11 9.36 -11.00 0.77
C ILE A 11 10.39 -11.18 -0.36
N ASN A 12 10.61 -12.42 -0.75
CA ASN A 12 11.46 -12.77 -1.88
C ASN A 12 10.59 -13.05 -3.11
N GLY A 13 10.63 -12.15 -4.08
CA GLY A 13 9.88 -12.31 -5.34
C GLY A 13 8.38 -12.11 -5.18
N LEU A 14 7.59 -13.04 -5.70
CA LEU A 14 6.15 -12.92 -5.85
C LEU A 14 5.32 -13.69 -4.79
N VAL A 15 5.97 -14.25 -3.78
CA VAL A 15 5.29 -15.08 -2.77
C VAL A 15 5.32 -14.40 -1.41
N TYR A 16 4.15 -14.23 -0.82
CA TYR A 16 3.98 -13.83 0.57
C TYR A 16 3.33 -14.96 1.34
N SER A 17 4.02 -15.48 2.34
CA SER A 17 3.52 -16.56 3.20
C SER A 17 3.97 -16.36 4.63
N GLY A 18 3.27 -16.96 5.57
CA GLY A 18 3.58 -16.84 6.99
C GLY A 18 2.46 -17.41 7.85
N THR A 19 2.36 -16.88 9.05
CA THR A 19 1.28 -17.15 10.00
C THR A 19 0.61 -15.83 10.33
N PHE A 20 -0.72 -15.79 10.30
CA PHE A 20 -1.47 -14.62 10.75
C PHE A 20 -1.23 -14.42 12.25
N GLY A 21 -1.05 -13.17 12.64
CA GLY A 21 -0.93 -12.81 14.05
C GLY A 21 -2.31 -12.75 14.74
N SER A 22 -2.58 -11.65 15.43
CA SER A 22 -3.82 -11.49 16.20
C SER A 22 -5.01 -11.07 15.35
N ALA A 23 -6.21 -11.40 15.77
CA ALA A 23 -7.43 -10.83 15.20
C ALA A 23 -7.40 -9.29 15.26
N GLY A 24 -7.85 -8.64 14.18
CA GLY A 24 -7.83 -7.19 14.04
C GLY A 24 -6.55 -6.62 13.41
N GLU A 25 -5.52 -7.43 13.15
CA GLU A 25 -4.41 -7.04 12.28
C GLU A 25 -4.93 -6.79 10.86
N TYR A 26 -4.25 -5.87 10.16
CA TYR A 26 -4.55 -5.54 8.77
C TYR A 26 -3.32 -5.75 7.91
N HIS A 27 -3.41 -6.67 6.96
CA HIS A 27 -2.37 -6.93 6.00
C HIS A 27 -2.58 -6.05 4.77
N VAL A 28 -1.56 -5.28 4.41
CA VAL A 28 -1.47 -4.58 3.13
C VAL A 28 -0.42 -5.28 2.29
N VAL A 29 -0.82 -5.76 1.13
CA VAL A 29 0.08 -6.32 0.12
C VAL A 29 0.21 -5.32 -1.01
N ILE A 30 1.43 -5.04 -1.44
CA ILE A 30 1.74 -4.12 -2.52
C ILE A 30 2.36 -4.92 -3.66
N GLU A 31 1.64 -5.04 -4.77
CA GLU A 31 2.21 -5.58 -6.00
C GLU A 31 2.97 -4.47 -6.71
N ARG A 32 4.20 -4.76 -7.06
CA ARG A 32 5.07 -3.91 -7.84
C ARG A 32 5.59 -4.66 -9.05
N MET A 33 5.41 -4.08 -10.23
CA MET A 33 5.90 -4.63 -11.48
C MET A 33 6.65 -3.54 -12.22
N ASP A 34 7.98 -3.67 -12.25
CA ASP A 34 8.84 -2.81 -13.07
C ASP A 34 8.84 -3.34 -14.49
N THR A 35 8.48 -2.52 -15.46
CA THR A 35 8.59 -2.91 -16.86
C THR A 35 9.89 -2.41 -17.45
N THR A 36 10.79 -3.30 -17.75
CA THR A 36 11.91 -3.06 -18.67
C THR A 36 11.57 -3.46 -20.11
N SER A 37 10.37 -3.97 -20.34
CA SER A 37 9.90 -4.45 -21.65
C SER A 37 8.57 -3.79 -22.01
N SER A 38 8.30 -3.67 -23.31
CA SER A 38 7.04 -3.16 -23.88
C SER A 38 5.81 -4.05 -23.62
N SER A 39 5.93 -5.06 -22.78
CA SER A 39 4.84 -5.97 -22.48
C SER A 39 3.93 -5.38 -21.41
N LEU A 40 2.64 -5.32 -21.68
CA LEU A 40 1.60 -5.00 -20.71
C LEU A 40 1.68 -5.93 -19.50
N ARG A 41 1.68 -5.33 -18.31
CA ARG A 41 1.45 -6.04 -17.06
C ARG A 41 -0.01 -5.91 -16.67
N SER A 42 -0.59 -6.92 -16.08
CA SER A 42 -1.95 -6.84 -15.55
C SER A 42 -1.97 -7.10 -14.06
N VAL A 43 -2.74 -6.28 -13.36
CA VAL A 43 -3.09 -6.51 -11.95
C VAL A 43 -3.71 -7.89 -11.81
N ALA A 44 -3.42 -8.62 -10.74
CA ALA A 44 -4.14 -9.83 -10.41
C ALA A 44 -5.66 -9.57 -10.45
N ALA A 45 -6.43 -10.51 -10.98
CA ALA A 45 -7.90 -10.45 -10.91
C ALA A 45 -8.38 -10.57 -9.45
N GLY A 46 -7.53 -11.15 -8.58
CA GLY A 46 -7.73 -11.23 -7.15
C GLY A 46 -6.50 -11.81 -6.46
N ILE A 47 -6.29 -11.42 -5.22
CA ILE A 47 -5.29 -12.01 -4.32
C ILE A 47 -6.03 -12.62 -3.14
N THR A 48 -5.60 -13.81 -2.71
CA THR A 48 -6.05 -14.41 -1.46
C THR A 48 -4.86 -14.64 -0.53
N LEU A 49 -5.08 -14.47 0.78
CA LEU A 49 -4.19 -14.95 1.83
C LEU A 49 -4.92 -16.01 2.66
N GLY A 50 -4.33 -17.20 2.78
CA GLY A 50 -4.97 -18.31 3.49
C GLY A 50 -6.36 -18.68 2.94
N GLY A 51 -6.58 -18.51 1.63
CA GLY A 51 -7.87 -18.76 0.97
C GLY A 51 -8.91 -17.63 1.10
N VAL A 52 -8.61 -16.55 1.83
CA VAL A 52 -9.50 -15.40 1.99
C VAL A 52 -9.12 -14.29 1.03
N SER A 53 -10.11 -13.75 0.30
CA SER A 53 -9.90 -12.70 -0.69
C SER A 53 -9.48 -11.37 -0.05
N MET A 54 -8.45 -10.74 -0.62
CA MET A 54 -8.07 -9.36 -0.31
C MET A 54 -8.90 -8.37 -1.13
N THR A 55 -9.08 -7.19 -0.59
CA THR A 55 -9.74 -6.06 -1.28
C THR A 55 -8.71 -5.21 -2.01
N LEU A 56 -8.93 -4.91 -3.30
CA LEU A 56 -8.12 -3.95 -4.04
C LEU A 56 -8.41 -2.53 -3.55
N LEU A 57 -7.41 -1.87 -2.98
CA LEU A 57 -7.53 -0.52 -2.43
C LEU A 57 -7.22 0.56 -3.49
N ALA A 58 -6.15 0.36 -4.25
CA ALA A 58 -5.74 1.23 -5.35
C ALA A 58 -4.90 0.45 -6.35
N SER A 59 -4.96 0.85 -7.63
CA SER A 59 -4.02 0.33 -8.62
C SER A 59 -3.77 1.31 -9.75
N LYS A 60 -2.53 1.40 -10.20
CA LYS A 60 -2.15 2.12 -11.40
C LYS A 60 -1.26 1.27 -12.28
N ASN A 61 -1.68 1.12 -13.52
CA ASN A 61 -0.95 0.41 -14.55
C ASN A 61 -0.58 1.36 -15.69
N GLN A 62 0.59 1.15 -16.27
CA GLN A 62 1.03 1.80 -17.49
C GLN A 62 1.95 0.86 -18.26
N GLU A 63 1.67 0.69 -19.54
CA GLU A 63 2.31 -0.28 -20.43
C GLU A 63 3.84 -0.25 -20.44
N SER A 64 4.45 0.92 -20.30
CA SER A 64 5.91 1.09 -20.42
C SER A 64 6.59 1.46 -19.11
N GLU A 65 5.85 1.82 -18.09
CA GLU A 65 6.39 2.33 -16.82
C GLU A 65 6.23 1.35 -15.66
N GLY A 66 5.22 0.48 -15.68
CA GLY A 66 4.99 -0.52 -14.66
C GLY A 66 3.59 -0.54 -14.07
N LEU A 67 3.46 -1.28 -12.97
CA LEU A 67 2.21 -1.44 -12.23
C LEU A 67 2.45 -1.34 -10.73
N ILE A 68 1.55 -0.65 -10.04
CA ILE A 68 1.44 -0.65 -8.58
C ILE A 68 0.01 -1.04 -8.24
N ALA A 69 -0.16 -1.98 -7.29
CA ALA A 69 -1.46 -2.28 -6.72
C ALA A 69 -1.35 -2.49 -5.21
N PHE A 70 -2.26 -1.87 -4.47
CA PHE A 70 -2.42 -2.04 -3.03
C PHE A 70 -3.62 -2.93 -2.76
N TRP A 71 -3.40 -3.98 -1.98
CA TRP A 71 -4.43 -4.92 -1.53
C TRP A 71 -4.50 -4.92 -0.02
N GLY A 72 -5.69 -5.06 0.55
CA GLY A 72 -5.88 -5.04 1.99
C GLY A 72 -6.79 -6.14 2.50
N MET A 73 -6.51 -6.66 3.71
CA MET A 73 -7.32 -7.67 4.37
C MET A 73 -7.21 -7.58 5.89
N HIS A 74 -8.33 -7.68 6.60
CA HIS A 74 -8.34 -7.88 8.05
C HIS A 74 -8.18 -9.35 8.43
N VAL A 75 -7.39 -9.59 9.46
CA VAL A 75 -7.31 -10.89 10.13
C VAL A 75 -8.53 -11.05 11.05
N THR A 76 -9.39 -11.99 10.72
CA THR A 76 -10.55 -12.34 11.57
C THR A 76 -10.12 -13.25 12.72
N PRO A 77 -10.95 -13.42 13.78
CA PRO A 77 -10.66 -14.39 14.84
C PRO A 77 -10.43 -15.82 14.33
N ALA A 78 -11.12 -16.23 13.26
CA ALA A 78 -10.97 -17.56 12.68
C ALA A 78 -9.63 -17.75 11.93
N LEU A 79 -8.98 -16.67 11.50
CA LEU A 79 -7.70 -16.71 10.79
C LEU A 79 -6.50 -16.54 11.74
N ALA A 80 -6.71 -15.94 12.90
CA ALA A 80 -5.63 -15.67 13.86
C ALA A 80 -4.84 -16.95 14.20
N GLY A 81 -3.51 -16.89 14.10
CA GLY A 81 -2.61 -18.00 14.35
C GLY A 81 -2.57 -19.08 13.26
N THR A 82 -3.35 -18.96 12.18
CA THR A 82 -3.30 -19.94 11.08
C THR A 82 -2.23 -19.58 10.05
N ALA A 83 -1.68 -20.59 9.39
CA ALA A 83 -0.74 -20.40 8.29
C ALA A 83 -1.46 -19.85 7.05
N PHE A 84 -0.75 -18.99 6.31
CA PHE A 84 -1.23 -18.49 5.03
C PHE A 84 -0.16 -18.56 3.95
N SER A 85 -0.60 -18.65 2.71
CA SER A 85 0.17 -18.40 1.51
C SER A 85 -0.65 -17.54 0.57
N MET A 86 0.01 -16.59 -0.10
CA MET A 86 -0.63 -15.76 -1.10
C MET A 86 -0.85 -16.53 -2.39
N VAL A 87 -2.06 -16.44 -2.93
CA VAL A 87 -2.41 -16.97 -4.24
C VAL A 87 -2.99 -15.84 -5.10
N ARG A 88 -2.52 -15.74 -6.34
CA ARG A 88 -3.04 -14.82 -7.36
C ARG A 88 -3.96 -15.56 -8.31
N THR A 89 -5.10 -14.99 -8.64
CA THR A 89 -6.11 -15.65 -9.50
C THR A 89 -5.87 -15.43 -10.98
N ALA A 90 -5.20 -14.40 -11.39
CA ALA A 90 -4.77 -14.13 -12.77
C ALA A 90 -3.79 -12.95 -12.75
N GLY A 91 -3.11 -12.72 -13.87
CA GLY A 91 -2.20 -11.59 -14.03
C GLY A 91 -1.04 -11.95 -14.95
N THR A 92 -0.34 -10.95 -15.45
CA THR A 92 0.86 -11.12 -16.27
C THR A 92 2.05 -10.60 -15.50
N TYR A 93 2.97 -11.47 -15.12
CA TYR A 93 4.12 -11.21 -14.26
C TYR A 93 5.43 -11.55 -14.94
N ALA A 94 6.53 -10.94 -14.50
CA ALA A 94 7.89 -11.29 -14.88
C ALA A 94 8.74 -11.61 -13.63
N LEU A 95 9.92 -12.18 -13.83
CA LEU A 95 10.84 -12.52 -12.75
C LEU A 95 11.31 -11.31 -11.92
N THR A 96 11.27 -10.12 -12.49
CA THR A 96 11.62 -8.85 -11.83
C THR A 96 10.49 -8.25 -11.01
N ASP A 97 9.27 -8.78 -11.16
CA ASP A 97 8.11 -8.31 -10.42
C ASP A 97 8.22 -8.73 -8.96
N ARG A 98 7.70 -7.92 -8.05
CA ARG A 98 7.82 -8.13 -6.60
C ARG A 98 6.50 -7.88 -5.89
N VAL A 99 6.43 -8.47 -4.72
CA VAL A 99 5.40 -8.16 -3.73
C VAL A 99 6.09 -7.65 -2.48
N ASP A 100 5.53 -6.62 -1.90
CA ASP A 100 5.89 -6.12 -0.58
C ASP A 100 4.68 -6.25 0.34
N ALA A 101 4.88 -6.36 1.64
CA ALA A 101 3.78 -6.42 2.60
C ALA A 101 4.07 -5.58 3.84
N VAL A 102 2.99 -5.08 4.43
CA VAL A 102 2.99 -4.37 5.70
C VAL A 102 1.87 -4.92 6.55
N VAL A 103 2.15 -5.24 7.81
CA VAL A 103 1.14 -5.64 8.79
C VAL A 103 0.90 -4.47 9.73
N LEU A 104 -0.36 -4.08 9.87
CA LEU A 104 -0.81 -2.92 10.61
C LEU A 104 -1.75 -3.32 11.74
N SER A 105 -1.82 -2.48 12.78
CA SER A 105 -2.86 -2.51 13.81
C SER A 105 -3.64 -1.21 13.82
N GLY A 106 -4.82 -1.23 14.42
CA GLY A 106 -5.65 -0.04 14.59
C GLY A 106 -6.33 0.47 13.31
N VAL A 107 -6.42 -0.36 12.27
CA VAL A 107 -7.10 -0.04 11.02
C VAL A 107 -8.61 -0.30 11.15
N SER A 108 -9.44 0.62 10.65
CA SER A 108 -10.90 0.51 10.62
C SER A 108 -11.36 -0.69 9.77
N THR A 109 -12.54 -1.24 10.10
CA THR A 109 -13.20 -2.27 9.26
C THR A 109 -13.59 -1.74 7.87
N ASP A 110 -13.76 -0.43 7.73
CA ASP A 110 -13.82 0.28 6.44
C ASP A 110 -12.50 1.06 6.25
N PRO A 111 -11.44 0.40 5.74
CA PRO A 111 -10.08 0.88 5.89
C PRO A 111 -9.73 2.03 4.94
N LEU A 112 -10.29 2.04 3.73
CA LEU A 112 -9.91 3.02 2.71
C LEU A 112 -10.63 4.34 2.95
N PHE A 113 -9.88 5.40 3.28
CA PHE A 113 -10.40 6.76 3.44
C PHE A 113 -10.32 7.53 2.12
N ALA A 114 -9.15 7.50 1.47
CA ALA A 114 -8.91 8.12 0.17
C ALA A 114 -7.84 7.35 -0.59
N LYS A 115 -7.82 7.53 -1.91
CA LYS A 115 -6.73 7.04 -2.78
C LYS A 115 -6.36 8.07 -3.82
N HIS A 116 -5.15 7.97 -4.34
CA HIS A 116 -4.69 8.73 -5.49
C HIS A 116 -3.84 7.85 -6.39
N GLU A 117 -4.09 7.93 -7.68
CA GLU A 117 -3.41 7.15 -8.72
C GLU A 117 -2.99 8.09 -9.84
N TYR A 118 -1.72 8.05 -10.23
CA TYR A 118 -1.18 8.93 -11.26
C TYR A 118 -0.14 8.22 -12.12
N ARG A 119 0.04 8.72 -13.33
CA ARG A 119 1.14 8.33 -14.22
C ARG A 119 1.76 9.55 -14.89
N ASN A 120 3.06 9.51 -15.11
CA ASN A 120 3.75 10.43 -15.98
C ASN A 120 4.37 9.67 -17.16
N GLY A 121 3.87 9.89 -18.36
CA GLY A 121 4.38 9.30 -19.60
C GLY A 121 5.46 10.13 -20.31
N VAL A 122 5.91 11.25 -19.75
CA VAL A 122 6.74 12.24 -20.48
C VAL A 122 8.21 12.26 -20.03
N GLY A 123 8.61 11.54 -19.01
CA GLY A 123 10.02 11.37 -18.65
C GLY A 123 10.84 12.61 -18.24
N SER A 124 10.20 13.77 -18.05
CA SER A 124 10.89 15.04 -17.77
C SER A 124 10.69 15.58 -16.34
N LEU A 125 9.82 14.95 -15.56
CA LEU A 125 9.59 15.37 -14.18
C LEU A 125 10.70 14.85 -13.26
N THR A 126 11.12 15.68 -12.33
CA THR A 126 12.09 15.36 -11.27
C THR A 126 11.45 15.32 -9.89
N SER A 127 10.16 15.60 -9.80
CA SER A 127 9.38 15.50 -8.58
C SER A 127 7.91 15.27 -8.90
N TYR A 128 7.21 14.69 -7.96
CA TYR A 128 5.77 14.56 -7.99
C TYR A 128 5.22 14.66 -6.57
N SER A 129 4.19 15.47 -6.38
CA SER A 129 3.46 15.57 -5.12
C SER A 129 1.99 15.84 -5.38
N HIS A 130 1.15 15.45 -4.44
CA HIS A 130 -0.27 15.76 -4.47
C HIS A 130 -0.83 15.90 -3.04
N ILE A 131 -2.03 16.45 -2.97
CA ILE A 131 -2.78 16.60 -1.73
C ILE A 131 -3.80 15.47 -1.63
N ILE A 132 -3.80 14.77 -0.51
CA ILE A 132 -4.74 13.67 -0.25
C ILE A 132 -5.48 13.89 1.08
N SER A 133 -6.75 13.50 1.13
CA SER A 133 -7.54 13.55 2.34
C SER A 133 -7.08 12.54 3.38
N THR A 134 -7.14 12.94 4.65
CA THR A 134 -6.68 12.15 5.80
C THR A 134 -7.73 12.08 6.90
N ASP A 135 -7.73 10.96 7.63
CA ASP A 135 -8.55 10.73 8.82
C ASP A 135 -7.68 10.78 10.09
N ASN A 136 -8.25 11.20 11.19
CA ASN A 136 -7.54 11.33 12.47
C ASN A 136 -6.99 9.97 12.94
N GLY A 137 -5.68 9.92 13.19
CA GLY A 137 -4.97 8.70 13.55
C GLY A 137 -4.76 7.71 12.39
N GLY A 138 -5.17 8.10 11.17
CA GLY A 138 -4.96 7.32 9.95
C GLY A 138 -3.50 7.24 9.52
N MET A 139 -3.23 6.51 8.47
CA MET A 139 -1.90 6.35 7.87
C MET A 139 -2.00 6.40 6.35
N LEU A 140 -1.05 7.08 5.73
CA LEU A 140 -0.85 7.05 4.29
C LEU A 140 0.28 6.11 3.93
N LEU A 141 0.06 5.34 2.87
CA LEU A 141 1.07 4.50 2.23
C LEU A 141 1.15 4.90 0.77
N ASP A 142 2.35 5.16 0.27
CA ASP A 142 2.54 5.49 -1.14
C ASP A 142 3.70 4.74 -1.77
N TYR A 143 3.64 4.62 -3.09
CA TYR A 143 4.64 3.94 -3.90
C TYR A 143 4.81 4.63 -5.26
N ILE A 144 6.06 4.70 -5.75
CA ILE A 144 6.41 5.24 -7.08
C ILE A 144 7.40 4.31 -7.78
N ILE A 145 7.19 4.03 -9.08
CA ILE A 145 8.06 3.22 -9.93
C ILE A 145 7.95 3.63 -11.42
N PRO A 146 8.95 3.32 -12.25
CA PRO A 146 10.34 3.10 -11.92
C PRO A 146 11.01 4.47 -11.75
N VAL A 147 11.79 4.65 -10.71
CA VAL A 147 12.53 5.89 -10.47
C VAL A 147 13.91 5.58 -9.89
N THR A 148 14.89 6.47 -10.15
CA THR A 148 16.23 6.40 -9.58
C THR A 148 16.56 7.72 -8.88
N GLY A 149 17.50 7.69 -7.94
CA GLY A 149 17.91 8.88 -7.19
C GLY A 149 16.73 9.52 -6.44
N TYR A 150 15.86 8.71 -5.86
CA TYR A 150 14.60 9.16 -5.25
C TYR A 150 14.73 9.43 -3.76
N ALA A 151 13.95 10.42 -3.29
CA ALA A 151 13.71 10.71 -1.89
C ALA A 151 12.27 11.15 -1.70
N TYR A 152 11.68 10.80 -0.56
CA TYR A 152 10.35 11.29 -0.20
C TYR A 152 10.40 12.75 0.24
N ILE A 153 9.28 13.46 0.16
CA ILE A 153 9.17 14.82 0.65
C ILE A 153 9.02 14.86 2.19
N SER A 154 9.19 16.03 2.77
CA SER A 154 9.14 16.25 4.22
C SER A 154 7.88 15.66 4.89
N GLY A 155 8.06 15.08 6.05
CA GLY A 155 7.00 14.50 6.88
C GLY A 155 6.62 13.06 6.52
N GLN A 156 7.24 12.47 5.49
CA GLN A 156 7.17 11.05 5.18
C GLN A 156 8.36 10.31 5.80
N SER A 157 8.29 9.01 5.84
CA SER A 157 9.38 8.11 6.23
C SER A 157 9.35 6.85 5.36
N TRP A 158 10.47 6.14 5.27
CA TRP A 158 10.51 4.88 4.54
C TRP A 158 9.51 3.87 5.13
N LEU A 159 8.71 3.28 4.26
CA LEU A 159 7.82 2.18 4.61
C LEU A 159 8.59 0.86 4.62
N LEU A 160 9.45 0.69 3.62
CA LEU A 160 10.32 -0.45 3.40
C LEU A 160 11.78 0.02 3.46
N SER A 161 12.74 -0.87 3.21
CA SER A 161 14.13 -0.45 3.12
C SER A 161 14.32 0.60 2.00
N SER A 162 15.35 1.43 2.13
CA SER A 162 15.69 2.49 1.15
C SER A 162 15.93 2.01 -0.30
N SER A 163 15.90 0.70 -0.53
CA SER A 163 16.00 0.11 -1.88
C SER A 163 14.69 0.17 -2.68
N TYR A 164 13.58 0.63 -2.06
CA TYR A 164 12.27 0.68 -2.68
C TYR A 164 11.63 2.05 -2.44
N ALA A 165 11.07 2.62 -3.49
CA ALA A 165 10.41 3.93 -3.43
C ALA A 165 9.00 3.82 -2.80
N ALA A 166 8.94 3.29 -1.58
CA ALA A 166 7.74 3.17 -0.77
C ALA A 166 7.88 4.00 0.50
N SER A 167 6.91 4.83 0.80
CA SER A 167 6.89 5.63 2.01
C SER A 167 5.58 5.52 2.78
N LYS A 168 5.64 5.95 4.04
CA LYS A 168 4.47 6.15 4.89
C LYS A 168 4.46 7.57 5.43
N LYS A 169 3.27 8.02 5.78
CA LYS A 169 3.05 9.25 6.54
C LYS A 169 1.93 9.04 7.53
N ASP A 170 2.19 9.34 8.79
CA ASP A 170 1.13 9.35 9.79
C ASP A 170 0.20 10.56 9.51
N SER A 171 -1.11 10.35 9.63
CA SER A 171 -2.07 11.40 9.36
C SER A 171 -1.93 12.52 10.39
N PRO A 172 -1.86 13.80 9.95
CA PRO A 172 -1.82 14.94 10.86
C PRO A 172 -3.17 15.22 11.55
N GLY A 173 -4.21 14.47 11.23
CA GLY A 173 -5.58 14.68 11.69
C GLY A 173 -6.60 14.59 10.56
N ASN A 174 -7.85 15.00 10.83
CA ASN A 174 -8.85 15.16 9.78
C ASN A 174 -8.50 16.35 8.88
N GLY A 175 -8.57 16.15 7.57
CA GLY A 175 -8.29 17.21 6.60
C GLY A 175 -7.52 16.68 5.39
N THR A 176 -6.44 17.36 5.03
CA THR A 176 -5.59 16.99 3.90
C THR A 176 -4.12 17.11 4.26
N THR A 177 -3.28 16.34 3.56
CA THR A 177 -1.82 16.48 3.65
C THR A 177 -1.18 16.27 2.28
N THR A 178 0.04 16.80 2.12
CA THR A 178 0.84 16.60 0.91
C THR A 178 1.73 15.40 1.09
N VAL A 179 1.78 14.53 0.07
CA VAL A 179 2.71 13.41 -0.06
C VAL A 179 3.37 13.44 -1.43
N GLY A 180 4.53 12.83 -1.58
CA GLY A 180 5.22 12.78 -2.87
C GLY A 180 6.70 12.47 -2.78
N TRP A 181 7.38 12.65 -3.92
CA TRP A 181 8.75 12.22 -4.15
C TRP A 181 9.54 13.23 -4.98
N THR A 182 10.83 13.27 -4.76
CA THR A 182 11.82 13.83 -5.67
C THR A 182 12.63 12.68 -6.25
N PHE A 183 13.06 12.77 -7.52
CA PHE A 183 13.77 11.71 -8.23
C PHE A 183 14.52 12.26 -9.45
N SER A 184 15.39 11.45 -10.05
CA SER A 184 15.96 11.77 -11.35
C SER A 184 14.86 11.76 -12.42
N ALA A 185 14.99 12.64 -13.42
CA ALA A 185 13.97 12.79 -14.47
C ALA A 185 13.55 11.42 -15.05
N SER A 186 12.27 11.09 -14.94
CA SER A 186 11.74 9.77 -15.28
C SER A 186 10.27 9.82 -15.70
N ARG A 187 9.87 8.81 -16.45
CA ARG A 187 8.47 8.38 -16.52
C ARG A 187 8.18 7.55 -15.28
N PHE A 188 6.95 7.56 -14.79
CA PHE A 188 6.59 6.81 -13.58
C PHE A 188 5.10 6.52 -13.47
N VAL A 189 4.77 5.52 -12.67
CA VAL A 189 3.47 5.33 -12.06
C VAL A 189 3.56 5.57 -10.57
N TYR A 190 2.49 6.07 -10.01
CA TYR A 190 2.35 6.42 -8.61
C TYR A 190 0.99 5.96 -8.09
N ALA A 191 0.97 5.41 -6.89
CA ALA A 191 -0.26 5.12 -6.17
C ALA A 191 -0.08 5.43 -4.67
N CYS A 192 -1.13 5.94 -4.06
CA CYS A 192 -1.20 6.25 -2.64
C CYS A 192 -2.56 5.84 -2.09
N VAL A 193 -2.57 5.31 -0.88
CA VAL A 193 -3.79 5.04 -0.10
C VAL A 193 -3.70 5.74 1.24
N SER A 194 -4.82 6.37 1.65
CA SER A 194 -5.05 6.89 2.98
C SER A 194 -5.92 5.90 3.74
N LEU A 195 -5.40 5.34 4.81
CA LEU A 195 -6.09 4.35 5.63
C LEU A 195 -6.72 5.03 6.83
N ARG A 196 -7.93 4.61 7.16
CA ARG A 196 -8.73 5.08 8.30
C ARG A 196 -8.35 4.34 9.57
N ALA A 197 -8.17 5.07 10.67
CA ALA A 197 -7.98 4.49 11.98
C ALA A 197 -9.27 3.89 12.55
N LEU A 198 -9.12 2.84 13.35
CA LEU A 198 -10.20 2.28 14.15
C LEU A 198 -10.68 3.32 15.16
N ARG A 199 -11.92 3.74 15.03
CA ARG A 199 -12.58 4.58 16.03
C ARG A 199 -13.09 3.68 17.15
N VAL A 200 -12.45 3.72 18.31
CA VAL A 200 -13.06 3.18 19.53
C VAL A 200 -14.27 4.07 19.82
N GLY A 201 -15.47 3.53 19.69
CA GLY A 201 -16.71 4.26 19.94
C GLY A 201 -16.61 4.91 21.33
N GLY A 202 -16.66 6.24 21.39
CA GLY A 202 -16.94 6.93 22.65
C GLY A 202 -18.33 6.43 23.09
N GLY A 203 -18.35 5.63 24.14
CA GLY A 203 -19.63 5.23 24.73
C GLY A 203 -20.44 6.48 24.98
N ILE A 204 -21.65 6.53 24.43
CA ILE A 204 -22.64 7.52 24.82
C ILE A 204 -22.79 7.30 26.32
N MET A 205 -22.20 8.15 27.15
CA MET A 205 -22.61 8.24 28.54
C MET A 205 -24.07 8.66 28.49
N GLY A 206 -24.95 7.68 28.66
CA GLY A 206 -26.33 7.94 28.86
C GLY A 206 -26.47 8.91 30.04
N ILE A 207 -26.92 10.12 29.75
CA ILE A 207 -27.42 11.00 30.79
C ILE A 207 -28.71 10.33 31.26
N VAL A 208 -28.67 9.79 32.46
CA VAL A 208 -29.85 9.39 33.22
C VAL A 208 -30.34 10.62 33.99
#